data_878279855bd9342b8657515b19870d08
#
_entry.id   878279855bd9342b8657515b19870d08
#
_cell.length_a   1.000
_cell.length_b   1.000
_cell.length_c   1.000
_cell.angle_alpha   90.00
_cell.angle_beta   90.00
_cell.angle_gamma   90.00
#
_symmetry.space_group_name_H-M   'P 1'
#
loop_
_entity.id
_entity.type
_entity.pdbx_description
1 polymer ?
#
loop_
_entity_poly.entity_id
_entity_poly.type
_entity_poly.pdbx_seq_one_letter_code
_entity_poly.pdbx_strand_id
1 'polypeptide(L)'
;MFDIPSAAQFVSLLANFLTVMVLLIKPIREKLFGIGTMREGQKCVLRSEMLGIYYASKNNGNRIRQYEYQNFVLLYAAYKSMKGNSFIDKIYNEIEKMEVVK
;
A
#
# COMPACT_ATOMS: atom_id res chain seq x y z
N MET A 1 38.15 -35.27 -17.99
CA MET A 1 37.85 -35.76 -16.66
C MET A 1 37.57 -34.61 -15.73
N PHE A 2 36.47 -34.68 -15.01
CA PHE A 2 36.12 -33.61 -14.06
C PHE A 2 37.13 -33.62 -12.92
N ASP A 3 37.86 -32.55 -12.78
CA ASP A 3 38.63 -32.31 -11.58
C ASP A 3 37.63 -31.95 -10.47
N ILE A 4 37.52 -32.80 -9.49
CA ILE A 4 36.75 -32.47 -8.30
C ILE A 4 37.48 -31.32 -7.62
N PRO A 5 36.86 -30.13 -7.50
CA PRO A 5 37.52 -29.03 -6.79
C PRO A 5 37.89 -29.49 -5.38
N SER A 6 39.06 -29.09 -4.93
CA SER A 6 39.44 -29.37 -3.55
C SER A 6 38.42 -28.78 -2.59
N ALA A 7 38.30 -29.32 -1.38
CA ALA A 7 37.39 -28.81 -0.39
C ALA A 7 37.56 -27.30 -0.16
N ALA A 8 38.82 -26.82 -0.21
CA ALA A 8 39.14 -25.41 -0.07
C ALA A 8 38.53 -24.56 -1.20
N GLN A 9 38.61 -25.05 -2.44
CA GLN A 9 38.03 -24.35 -3.60
C GLN A 9 36.53 -24.32 -3.51
N PHE A 10 35.90 -25.42 -3.09
CA PHE A 10 34.46 -25.49 -2.92
C PHE A 10 33.98 -24.50 -1.86
N VAL A 11 34.66 -24.45 -0.72
CA VAL A 11 34.35 -23.52 0.38
C VAL A 11 34.53 -22.08 -0.09
N SER A 12 35.57 -21.79 -0.86
CA SER A 12 35.79 -20.44 -1.42
C SER A 12 34.70 -20.02 -2.35
N LEU A 13 34.23 -20.89 -3.26
CA LEU A 13 33.10 -20.60 -4.16
C LEU A 13 31.84 -20.37 -3.38
N LEU A 14 31.59 -21.17 -2.36
CA LEU A 14 30.40 -21.03 -1.53
C LEU A 14 30.41 -19.70 -0.77
N ALA A 15 31.58 -19.33 -0.21
CA ALA A 15 31.75 -18.08 0.51
C ALA A 15 31.51 -16.88 -0.42
N ASN A 16 32.04 -16.93 -1.65
CA ASN A 16 31.83 -15.88 -2.65
C ASN A 16 30.36 -15.77 -3.01
N PHE A 17 29.65 -16.88 -3.20
CA PHE A 17 28.24 -16.90 -3.48
C PHE A 17 27.43 -16.26 -2.36
N LEU A 18 27.72 -16.62 -1.12
CA LEU A 18 27.05 -16.04 0.05
C LEU A 18 27.29 -14.55 0.18
N THR A 19 28.52 -14.10 -0.10
CA THR A 19 28.86 -12.67 -0.08
C THR A 19 28.04 -11.92 -1.12
N VAL A 20 27.94 -12.42 -2.35
CA VAL A 20 27.13 -11.82 -3.41
C VAL A 20 25.66 -11.78 -3.01
N MET A 21 25.14 -12.87 -2.43
CA MET A 21 23.75 -12.93 -1.97
C MET A 21 23.48 -11.88 -0.90
N VAL A 22 24.37 -11.72 0.08
CA VAL A 22 24.21 -10.71 1.13
C VAL A 22 24.21 -9.30 0.54
N LEU A 23 25.10 -9.03 -0.40
CA LEU A 23 25.20 -7.73 -1.05
C LEU A 23 23.94 -7.40 -1.87
N LEU A 24 23.33 -8.42 -2.49
CA LEU A 24 22.09 -8.23 -3.25
C LEU A 24 20.86 -8.09 -2.36
N ILE A 25 20.80 -8.83 -1.24
CA ILE A 25 19.64 -8.83 -0.35
C ILE A 25 19.49 -7.49 0.36
N LYS A 26 20.58 -6.87 0.77
CA LYS A 26 20.54 -5.61 1.51
C LYS A 26 19.84 -4.49 0.73
N PRO A 27 20.23 -4.15 -0.52
CA PRO A 27 19.54 -3.11 -1.26
C PRO A 27 18.11 -3.49 -1.61
N ILE A 28 17.81 -4.76 -1.88
CA ILE A 28 16.46 -5.23 -2.14
C ILE A 28 15.59 -5.04 -0.90
N ARG A 29 16.12 -5.38 0.29
CA ARG A 29 15.41 -5.21 1.56
C ARG A 29 15.10 -3.75 1.83
N GLU A 30 16.08 -2.87 1.64
CA GLU A 30 15.89 -1.43 1.84
C GLU A 30 14.82 -0.88 0.90
N LYS A 31 14.83 -1.32 -0.36
CA LYS A 31 13.86 -0.91 -1.36
C LYS A 31 12.45 -1.40 -0.98
N LEU A 32 12.31 -2.64 -0.56
CA LEU A 32 11.02 -3.20 -0.13
C LEU A 32 10.50 -2.49 1.12
N PHE A 33 11.38 -2.15 2.06
CA PHE A 33 11.01 -1.39 3.25
C PHE A 33 10.50 0.01 2.88
N GLY A 34 11.18 0.68 1.95
CA GLY A 34 10.76 1.99 1.45
C GLY A 34 9.39 1.94 0.79
N ILE A 35 9.11 0.89 -0.02
CA ILE A 35 7.81 0.70 -0.65
C ILE A 35 6.73 0.50 0.41
N GLY A 36 7.00 -0.27 1.47
CA GLY A 36 6.06 -0.47 2.57
C GLY A 36 5.73 0.84 3.28
N THR A 37 6.73 1.67 3.54
CA THR A 37 6.55 2.98 4.17
C THR A 37 5.72 3.90 3.27
N MET A 38 5.98 3.91 1.96
CA MET A 38 5.20 4.69 1.01
C MET A 38 3.74 4.26 0.99
N ARG A 39 3.49 2.96 1.04
CA ARG A 39 2.13 2.42 1.05
C ARG A 39 1.36 2.89 2.28
N GLU A 40 1.98 2.88 3.45
CA GLU A 40 1.36 3.39 4.67
C GLU A 40 1.05 4.88 4.57
N GLY A 41 1.98 5.68 4.01
CA GLY A 41 1.75 7.09 3.76
C GLY A 41 0.59 7.33 2.80
N GLN A 42 0.51 6.56 1.72
CA GLN A 42 -0.58 6.66 0.76
C GLN A 42 -1.92 6.30 1.39
N LYS A 43 -1.97 5.26 2.23
CA LYS A 43 -3.19 4.91 2.96
C LYS A 43 -3.65 6.07 3.85
N CYS A 44 -2.74 6.75 4.52
CA CYS A 44 -3.07 7.90 5.35
C CYS A 44 -3.66 9.04 4.53
N VAL A 45 -3.08 9.33 3.37
CA VAL A 45 -3.58 10.38 2.47
C VAL A 45 -4.98 10.03 1.96
N LEU A 46 -5.17 8.80 1.49
CA LEU A 46 -6.47 8.34 0.99
C LEU A 46 -7.54 8.43 2.08
N ARG A 47 -7.21 8.01 3.28
CA ARG A 47 -8.13 8.08 4.43
C ARG A 47 -8.49 9.51 4.75
N SER A 48 -7.51 10.41 4.76
CA SER A 48 -7.74 11.83 5.03
C SER A 48 -8.66 12.47 4.00
N GLU A 49 -8.46 12.16 2.71
CA GLU A 49 -9.32 12.67 1.65
C GLU A 49 -10.75 12.13 1.76
N MET A 50 -10.89 10.83 2.04
CA MET A 50 -12.21 10.24 2.23
C MET A 50 -12.95 10.87 3.42
N LEU A 51 -12.26 11.09 4.52
CA LEU A 51 -12.84 11.75 5.69
C LEU A 51 -13.22 13.20 5.38
N GLY A 52 -12.39 13.90 4.59
CA GLY A 52 -12.71 15.26 4.16
C GLY A 52 -13.99 15.33 3.37
N ILE A 53 -14.18 14.43 2.40
CA ILE A 53 -15.41 14.34 1.62
C ILE A 53 -16.60 14.02 2.52
N TYR A 54 -16.44 13.07 3.42
CA TYR A 54 -17.49 12.63 4.34
C TYR A 54 -17.97 13.79 5.22
N TYR A 55 -17.04 14.48 5.89
CA TYR A 55 -17.41 15.56 6.80
C TYR A 55 -17.99 16.75 6.07
N ALA A 56 -17.45 17.10 4.89
CA ALA A 56 -18.01 18.17 4.09
C ALA A 56 -19.46 17.86 3.68
N SER A 57 -19.71 16.62 3.25
CA SER A 57 -21.05 16.19 2.83
C SER A 57 -22.01 16.13 4.02
N LYS A 58 -21.54 15.66 5.17
CA LYS A 58 -22.35 15.61 6.38
C LYS A 58 -22.74 17.02 6.83
N ASN A 59 -21.83 17.97 6.75
CA ASN A 59 -22.09 19.36 7.10
C ASN A 59 -23.01 20.04 6.09
N ASN A 60 -23.15 19.49 4.88
CA ASN A 60 -24.02 20.01 3.83
C ASN A 60 -25.38 19.29 3.83
N GLY A 61 -25.85 18.84 4.98
CA GLY A 61 -27.16 18.22 5.13
C GLY A 61 -27.22 16.79 4.60
N ASN A 62 -26.15 16.03 4.71
CA ASN A 62 -26.01 14.65 4.21
C ASN A 62 -26.24 14.57 2.70
N ARG A 63 -25.73 15.55 1.97
CA ARG A 63 -25.77 15.60 0.51
C ARG A 63 -24.36 15.54 -0.03
N ILE A 64 -24.13 14.64 -0.99
CA ILE A 64 -22.85 14.50 -1.64
C ILE A 64 -23.01 14.78 -3.12
N ARG A 65 -22.09 15.56 -3.70
CA ARG A 65 -22.10 15.82 -5.13
C ARG A 65 -21.68 14.55 -5.88
N GLN A 66 -22.25 14.37 -7.08
CA GLN A 66 -22.01 13.17 -7.87
C GLN A 66 -20.52 12.93 -8.11
N TYR A 67 -19.75 13.98 -8.45
CA TYR A 67 -18.33 13.81 -8.70
C TYR A 67 -17.56 13.45 -7.43
N GLU A 68 -17.98 13.99 -6.27
CA GLU A 68 -17.37 13.64 -4.98
C GLU A 68 -17.68 12.20 -4.61
N TYR A 69 -18.88 11.74 -4.88
CA TYR A 69 -19.27 10.35 -4.65
C TYR A 69 -18.42 9.40 -5.50
N GLN A 70 -18.27 9.72 -6.79
CA GLN A 70 -17.45 8.92 -7.69
C GLN A 70 -16.00 8.88 -7.23
N ASN A 71 -15.45 10.03 -6.82
CA ASN A 71 -14.09 10.08 -6.27
C ASN A 71 -13.98 9.27 -4.99
N PHE A 72 -14.98 9.33 -4.12
CA PHE A 72 -14.97 8.55 -2.87
C PHE A 72 -14.92 7.06 -3.15
N VAL A 73 -15.71 6.59 -4.12
CA VAL A 73 -15.72 5.17 -4.50
C VAL A 73 -14.35 4.73 -4.99
N LEU A 74 -13.69 5.56 -5.82
CA LEU A 74 -12.35 5.26 -6.33
C LEU A 74 -11.31 5.27 -5.21
N LEU A 75 -11.38 6.24 -4.31
CA LEU A 75 -10.50 6.32 -3.15
C LEU A 75 -10.68 5.11 -2.23
N TYR A 76 -11.93 4.71 -2.02
CA TYR A 76 -12.25 3.55 -1.20
C TYR A 76 -11.68 2.26 -1.81
N ALA A 77 -11.85 2.08 -3.12
CA ALA A 77 -11.31 0.90 -3.79
C ALA A 77 -9.79 0.85 -3.68
N ALA A 78 -9.10 1.98 -3.88
CA ALA A 78 -7.65 2.05 -3.74
C ALA A 78 -7.22 1.77 -2.30
N TYR A 79 -7.92 2.32 -1.33
CA TYR A 79 -7.63 2.12 0.09
C TYR A 79 -7.75 0.64 0.48
N LYS A 80 -8.82 -0.02 0.04
CA LYS A 80 -9.04 -1.44 0.33
C LYS A 80 -8.01 -2.32 -0.37
N SER A 81 -7.58 -1.96 -1.59
CA SER A 81 -6.54 -2.70 -2.29
C SER A 81 -5.20 -2.64 -1.55
N MET A 82 -4.96 -1.60 -0.77
CA MET A 82 -3.78 -1.45 0.08
C MET A 82 -3.96 -2.06 1.46
N LYS A 83 -5.02 -2.83 1.68
CA LYS A 83 -5.35 -3.48 2.95
C LYS A 83 -5.61 -2.44 4.05
N GLY A 84 -6.38 -1.39 3.73
CA GLY A 84 -6.81 -0.42 4.70
C GLY A 84 -7.75 -1.02 5.74
N ASN A 85 -7.89 -0.37 6.90
CA ASN A 85 -8.67 -0.90 8.01
C ASN A 85 -10.18 -0.74 7.77
N SER A 86 -10.97 -1.37 8.64
CA SER A 86 -12.43 -1.41 8.52
C SER A 86 -13.13 -0.13 8.97
N PHE A 87 -12.41 0.82 9.57
CA PHE A 87 -13.00 2.09 10.00
C PHE A 87 -13.66 2.82 8.83
N ILE A 88 -13.02 2.81 7.68
CA ILE A 88 -13.52 3.49 6.48
C ILE A 88 -14.76 2.77 5.93
N ASP A 89 -14.94 1.48 6.20
CA ASP A 89 -16.13 0.75 5.76
C ASP A 89 -17.41 1.36 6.35
N LYS A 90 -17.37 1.82 7.60
CA LYS A 90 -18.50 2.50 8.22
C LYS A 90 -18.79 3.84 7.52
N ILE A 91 -17.74 4.57 7.20
CA ILE A 91 -17.85 5.84 6.49
C ILE A 91 -18.44 5.61 5.09
N TYR A 92 -17.98 4.57 4.39
CA TYR A 92 -18.52 4.20 3.09
C TYR A 92 -20.00 3.89 3.17
N ASN A 93 -20.43 3.14 4.17
CA ASN A 93 -21.85 2.80 4.35
C ASN A 93 -22.69 4.04 4.60
N GLU A 94 -22.18 5.00 5.34
CA GLU A 94 -22.89 6.26 5.56
C GLU A 94 -22.97 7.11 4.30
N ILE A 95 -21.90 7.14 3.51
CA ILE A 95 -21.87 7.84 2.21
C ILE A 95 -22.91 7.24 1.26
N GLU A 96 -23.05 5.91 1.25
CA GLU A 96 -24.03 5.21 0.41
C GLU A 96 -25.47 5.62 0.73
N LYS A 97 -25.73 6.06 1.97
CA LYS A 97 -27.05 6.50 2.40
C LYS A 97 -27.32 7.97 2.14
N MET A 98 -26.30 8.71 1.71
CA MET A 98 -26.45 10.14 1.45
C MET A 98 -27.17 10.40 0.14
N GLU A 99 -27.86 11.54 0.06
CA GLU A 99 -28.47 11.99 -1.18
C GLU A 99 -27.38 12.46 -2.15
N VAL A 100 -27.37 11.89 -3.36
CA VAL A 100 -26.43 12.29 -4.40
C VAL A 100 -27.07 13.43 -5.21
N VAL A 101 -26.39 14.57 -5.26
CA VAL A 101 -26.86 15.74 -6.00
C VAL A 101 -25.87 16.05 -7.12
N LYS A 102 -26.37 16.55 -8.22
CA LYS A 102 -25.54 16.92 -9.38
C LYS A 102 -24.81 18.23 -9.17
#